data_6ed99d10464ffd66ff380666d4de58df
#
_entry.id   6ed99d10464ffd66ff380666d4de58df
#
_cell.length_a   1.000
_cell.length_b   1.000
_cell.length_c   1.000
_cell.angle_alpha   90.00
_cell.angle_beta   90.00
_cell.angle_gamma   90.00
#
_symmetry.space_group_name_H-M   'P 1'
#
loop_
_entity.id
_entity.type
_entity.pdbx_description
1 polymer ?
#
loop_
_entity_poly.entity_id
_entity_poly.type
_entity_poly.pdbx_seq_one_letter_code
_entity_poly.pdbx_strand_id
1 'polypeptide(L)'
;DAADLHIRWYADGTLNAAANCLDRHLASREDQTAIIWEGDNPEDHRTITYRELHEEVCKFSNVLKANGARKGDRITIYMPMIPEATVAMLACARIGAVHSVVFGGFSPDALAGRILDCESTMVITADEGVRGGKSVPLKQNTDMALKNCPDCTKSIIVRRTGGTVDWVEGRDVWYHEAMAAASADCPAEEMN
;
A
#
# COMPACT_ATOMS: atom_id res chain seq x y z
N ASP A 1 -6.38 33.09 17.85
CA ASP A 1 -6.71 33.32 19.27
C ASP A 1 -5.52 32.75 20.09
N ALA A 2 -4.97 33.61 21.00
CA ALA A 2 -3.82 33.22 21.83
C ALA A 2 -4.12 32.05 22.81
N ALA A 3 -5.37 31.69 22.99
CA ALA A 3 -5.84 30.56 23.81
C ALA A 3 -5.99 29.27 23.00
N ASP A 4 -6.02 29.34 21.68
CA ASP A 4 -6.12 28.17 20.77
C ASP A 4 -4.88 28.13 19.89
N LEU A 5 -3.93 27.25 20.22
CA LEU A 5 -2.69 27.06 19.47
C LEU A 5 -2.92 26.31 18.16
N HIS A 6 -4.15 26.08 17.74
CA HIS A 6 -4.47 25.40 16.47
C HIS A 6 -4.32 26.35 15.29
N ILE A 7 -3.30 26.11 14.49
CA ILE A 7 -3.08 26.79 13.21
C ILE A 7 -3.77 25.97 12.12
N ARG A 8 -4.70 26.59 11.38
CA ARG A 8 -5.35 26.00 10.23
C ARG A 8 -4.78 26.62 8.95
N TRP A 9 -4.16 25.78 8.13
CA TRP A 9 -3.67 26.16 6.81
C TRP A 9 -4.66 25.69 5.76
N TYR A 10 -4.98 26.55 4.77
CA TYR A 10 -5.86 26.22 3.65
C TYR A 10 -7.20 25.58 4.08
N ALA A 11 -7.85 26.16 5.08
CA ALA A 11 -9.04 25.59 5.73
C ALA A 11 -10.24 25.38 4.79
N ASP A 12 -10.24 26.02 3.63
CA ASP A 12 -11.25 25.97 2.56
C ASP A 12 -10.79 25.14 1.34
N GLY A 13 -9.58 24.60 1.38
CA GLY A 13 -9.02 23.82 0.30
C GLY A 13 -9.34 22.33 0.40
N THR A 14 -9.57 21.69 -0.73
CA THR A 14 -9.66 20.22 -0.83
C THR A 14 -8.56 19.70 -1.74
N LEU A 15 -7.92 18.59 -1.38
CA LEU A 15 -6.85 17.99 -2.15
C LEU A 15 -6.79 16.48 -1.89
N ASN A 16 -6.65 15.69 -2.97
CA ASN A 16 -6.23 14.30 -2.85
C ASN A 16 -4.73 14.19 -3.17
N ALA A 17 -3.95 13.62 -2.26
CA ALA A 17 -2.51 13.51 -2.43
C ALA A 17 -2.13 12.66 -3.65
N ALA A 18 -2.84 11.57 -3.94
CA ALA A 18 -2.59 10.75 -5.12
C ALA A 18 -2.89 11.52 -6.42
N ALA A 19 -4.00 12.24 -6.48
CA ALA A 19 -4.33 13.08 -7.64
C ALA A 19 -3.27 14.18 -7.85
N ASN A 20 -2.78 14.78 -6.78
CA ASN A 20 -1.72 15.79 -6.86
C ASN A 20 -0.37 15.20 -7.29
N CYS A 21 -0.07 13.97 -6.90
CA CYS A 21 1.16 13.28 -7.31
C CYS A 21 1.10 12.71 -8.73
N LEU A 22 -0.06 12.32 -9.24
CA LEU A 22 -0.22 11.55 -10.48
C LEU A 22 -1.09 12.26 -11.51
N ASP A 23 -2.39 12.43 -11.24
CA ASP A 23 -3.39 12.83 -12.24
C ASP A 23 -3.04 14.17 -12.90
N ARG A 24 -2.62 15.15 -12.11
CA ARG A 24 -2.22 16.49 -12.64
C ARG A 24 -1.07 16.46 -13.63
N HIS A 25 -0.28 15.39 -13.66
CA HIS A 25 0.89 15.25 -14.53
C HIS A 25 0.59 14.50 -15.82
N LEU A 26 -0.55 13.78 -15.90
CA LEU A 26 -0.85 12.93 -17.07
C LEU A 26 -0.94 13.71 -18.36
N ALA A 27 -1.58 14.89 -18.36
CA ALA A 27 -1.76 15.68 -19.59
C ALA A 27 -0.45 16.11 -20.29
N SER A 28 0.66 16.19 -19.55
CA SER A 28 1.94 16.72 -20.08
C SER A 28 3.15 15.84 -19.83
N ARG A 29 3.04 14.82 -18.98
CA ARG A 29 4.17 14.00 -18.52
C ARG A 29 3.84 12.51 -18.44
N GLU A 30 2.79 12.04 -19.07
CA GLU A 30 2.32 10.66 -18.94
C GLU A 30 3.37 9.61 -19.28
N ASP A 31 4.23 9.87 -20.29
CA ASP A 31 5.30 8.97 -20.72
C ASP A 31 6.65 9.25 -20.01
N GLN A 32 6.68 10.24 -19.10
CA GLN A 32 7.88 10.52 -18.31
C GLN A 32 8.02 9.47 -17.20
N THR A 33 9.26 9.10 -16.89
CA THR A 33 9.57 8.19 -15.78
C THR A 33 9.14 8.80 -14.44
N ALA A 34 8.31 8.06 -13.70
CA ALA A 34 7.88 8.40 -12.35
C ALA A 34 8.66 7.62 -11.30
N ILE A 35 9.03 6.36 -11.57
CA ILE A 35 9.80 5.50 -10.67
C ILE A 35 10.94 4.84 -11.45
N ILE A 36 12.12 4.86 -10.87
CA ILE A 36 13.24 3.99 -11.21
C ILE A 36 13.48 3.12 -9.99
N TRP A 37 13.34 1.82 -10.15
CA TRP A 37 13.55 0.86 -9.07
C TRP A 37 14.61 -0.14 -9.47
N GLU A 38 15.46 -0.49 -8.50
CA GLU A 38 16.50 -1.52 -8.61
C GLU A 38 16.42 -2.41 -7.38
N GLY A 39 16.43 -3.71 -7.61
CA GLY A 39 16.40 -4.72 -6.56
C GLY A 39 17.78 -5.00 -5.97
N ASP A 40 17.87 -5.98 -5.06
CA ASP A 40 19.14 -6.46 -4.50
C ASP A 40 20.07 -7.02 -5.60
N ASN A 41 19.50 -7.63 -6.63
CA ASN A 41 20.22 -7.98 -7.85
C ASN A 41 20.04 -6.83 -8.86
N PRO A 42 21.12 -6.20 -9.36
CA PRO A 42 21.04 -5.11 -10.34
C PRO A 42 20.33 -5.48 -11.65
N GLU A 43 20.29 -6.75 -12.01
CA GLU A 43 19.51 -7.26 -13.16
C GLU A 43 17.99 -7.18 -12.92
N ASP A 44 17.56 -7.06 -11.66
CA ASP A 44 16.16 -6.93 -11.28
C ASP A 44 15.83 -5.43 -11.11
N HIS A 45 15.41 -4.80 -12.19
CA HIS A 45 15.08 -3.39 -12.22
C HIS A 45 13.79 -3.10 -13.00
N ARG A 46 13.11 -2.02 -12.65
CA ARG A 46 11.92 -1.52 -13.34
C ARG A 46 11.96 -0.01 -13.48
N THR A 47 11.54 0.46 -14.65
CA THR A 47 11.23 1.87 -14.89
C THR A 47 9.73 1.96 -15.14
N ILE A 48 9.03 2.82 -14.41
CA ILE A 48 7.58 2.98 -14.45
C ILE A 48 7.28 4.44 -14.82
N THR A 49 6.46 4.65 -15.84
CA THR A 49 6.00 5.98 -16.26
C THR A 49 4.87 6.49 -15.35
N TYR A 50 4.55 7.81 -15.45
CA TYR A 50 3.39 8.38 -14.75
C TYR A 50 2.08 7.71 -15.15
N ARG A 51 1.90 7.37 -16.42
CA ARG A 51 0.72 6.65 -16.94
C ARG A 51 0.59 5.28 -16.28
N GLU A 52 1.65 4.48 -16.32
CA GLU A 52 1.66 3.14 -15.75
C GLU A 52 1.42 3.18 -14.24
N LEU A 53 2.10 4.09 -13.52
CA LEU A 53 1.90 4.24 -12.08
C LEU A 53 0.48 4.67 -11.74
N HIS A 54 -0.12 5.59 -12.51
CA HIS A 54 -1.52 5.99 -12.32
C HIS A 54 -2.47 4.81 -12.53
N GLU A 55 -2.29 4.02 -13.60
CA GLU A 55 -3.11 2.84 -13.87
C GLU A 55 -2.99 1.79 -12.75
N GLU A 56 -1.78 1.50 -12.29
CA GLU A 56 -1.53 0.57 -11.19
C GLU A 56 -2.19 1.08 -9.89
N VAL A 57 -2.07 2.36 -9.57
CA VAL A 57 -2.69 2.97 -8.39
C VAL A 57 -4.22 2.91 -8.47
N CYS A 58 -4.82 3.21 -9.62
CA CYS A 58 -6.26 3.12 -9.80
C CYS A 58 -6.78 1.68 -9.64
N LYS A 59 -6.11 0.71 -10.25
CA LYS A 59 -6.44 -0.71 -10.10
C LYS A 59 -6.34 -1.15 -8.64
N PHE A 60 -5.24 -0.82 -7.97
CA PHE A 60 -5.06 -1.22 -6.58
C PHE A 60 -6.04 -0.50 -5.63
N SER A 61 -6.39 0.74 -5.90
CA SER A 61 -7.47 1.45 -5.21
C SER A 61 -8.79 0.69 -5.28
N ASN A 62 -9.13 0.17 -6.47
CA ASN A 62 -10.33 -0.65 -6.65
C ASN A 62 -10.21 -2.02 -5.95
N VAL A 63 -9.03 -2.62 -5.91
CA VAL A 63 -8.77 -3.85 -5.14
C VAL A 63 -9.00 -3.59 -3.64
N LEU A 64 -8.48 -2.48 -3.10
CA LEU A 64 -8.70 -2.11 -1.70
C LEU A 64 -10.18 -1.95 -1.38
N LYS A 65 -10.93 -1.21 -2.23
CA LYS A 65 -12.39 -1.03 -2.08
C LYS A 65 -13.15 -2.36 -2.15
N ALA A 66 -12.80 -3.24 -3.08
CA ALA A 66 -13.42 -4.56 -3.23
C ALA A 66 -13.19 -5.47 -2.00
N ASN A 67 -12.09 -5.24 -1.26
CA ASN A 67 -11.76 -5.93 -0.01
C ASN A 67 -12.26 -5.19 1.24
N GLY A 68 -13.11 -4.19 1.08
CA GLY A 68 -13.84 -3.52 2.17
C GLY A 68 -13.22 -2.22 2.66
N ALA A 69 -12.08 -1.76 2.10
CA ALA A 69 -11.46 -0.50 2.50
C ALA A 69 -12.32 0.71 2.12
N ARG A 70 -12.40 1.68 3.02
CA ARG A 70 -13.18 2.92 2.88
C ARG A 70 -12.36 4.13 3.31
N LYS A 71 -12.84 5.31 2.94
CA LYS A 71 -12.31 6.58 3.43
C LYS A 71 -12.26 6.60 4.97
N GLY A 72 -11.11 6.96 5.52
CA GLY A 72 -10.86 7.00 6.97
C GLY A 72 -10.35 5.70 7.57
N ASP A 73 -10.41 4.56 6.87
CA ASP A 73 -9.83 3.32 7.35
C ASP A 73 -8.31 3.41 7.44
N ARG A 74 -7.72 2.64 8.36
CA ARG A 74 -6.27 2.51 8.50
C ARG A 74 -5.84 1.17 7.91
N ILE A 75 -4.83 1.23 7.05
CA ILE A 75 -4.28 0.07 6.33
C ILE A 75 -2.78 -0.02 6.64
N THR A 76 -2.33 -1.15 7.15
CA THR A 76 -0.92 -1.39 7.41
C THR A 76 -0.22 -1.86 6.15
N ILE A 77 0.93 -1.25 5.83
CA ILE A 77 1.80 -1.66 4.72
C ILE A 77 3.10 -2.21 5.32
N TYR A 78 3.25 -3.53 5.29
CA TYR A 78 4.44 -4.25 5.78
C TYR A 78 5.12 -4.93 4.60
N MET A 79 5.92 -4.17 3.86
CA MET A 79 6.49 -4.59 2.57
C MET A 79 7.98 -4.29 2.45
N PRO A 80 8.69 -4.99 1.57
CA PRO A 80 10.04 -4.60 1.17
C PRO A 80 9.98 -3.35 0.29
N MET A 81 11.14 -2.79 -0.06
CA MET A 81 11.25 -1.62 -0.92
C MET A 81 11.07 -2.01 -2.40
N ILE A 82 9.83 -2.26 -2.79
CA ILE A 82 9.41 -2.60 -4.15
C ILE A 82 8.38 -1.57 -4.66
N PRO A 83 8.20 -1.43 -5.99
CA PRO A 83 7.27 -0.45 -6.56
C PRO A 83 5.85 -0.56 -6.01
N GLU A 84 5.39 -1.78 -5.73
CA GLU A 84 4.08 -2.08 -5.17
C GLU A 84 3.86 -1.40 -3.79
N ALA A 85 4.92 -1.12 -3.03
CA ALA A 85 4.80 -0.35 -1.79
C ALA A 85 4.39 1.11 -2.06
N THR A 86 4.95 1.73 -3.11
CA THR A 86 4.56 3.08 -3.54
C THR A 86 3.13 3.08 -4.09
N VAL A 87 2.79 2.08 -4.90
CA VAL A 87 1.41 1.90 -5.40
C VAL A 87 0.43 1.77 -4.24
N ALA A 88 0.76 0.99 -3.21
CA ALA A 88 -0.09 0.80 -2.04
C ALA A 88 -0.31 2.11 -1.26
N MET A 89 0.74 2.90 -1.03
CA MET A 89 0.62 4.20 -0.36
C MET A 89 -0.29 5.17 -1.14
N LEU A 90 -0.07 5.28 -2.45
CA LEU A 90 -0.85 6.17 -3.31
C LEU A 90 -2.29 5.68 -3.48
N ALA A 91 -2.52 4.36 -3.53
CA ALA A 91 -3.87 3.80 -3.60
C ALA A 91 -4.67 4.07 -2.32
N CYS A 92 -4.06 3.92 -1.14
CA CYS A 92 -4.69 4.33 0.12
C CYS A 92 -5.06 5.83 0.09
N ALA A 93 -4.12 6.68 -0.28
CA ALA A 93 -4.37 8.12 -0.38
C ALA A 93 -5.49 8.45 -1.39
N ARG A 94 -5.54 7.72 -2.53
CA ARG A 94 -6.56 7.92 -3.56
C ARG A 94 -7.97 7.69 -3.07
N ILE A 95 -8.19 6.66 -2.24
CA ILE A 95 -9.50 6.33 -1.66
C ILE A 95 -9.76 7.02 -0.31
N GLY A 96 -8.86 7.91 0.14
CA GLY A 96 -8.98 8.58 1.42
C GLY A 96 -8.73 7.70 2.64
N ALA A 97 -8.10 6.55 2.48
CA ALA A 97 -7.64 5.71 3.58
C ALA A 97 -6.28 6.19 4.11
N VAL A 98 -6.05 5.96 5.40
CA VAL A 98 -4.77 6.27 6.06
C VAL A 98 -3.87 5.04 5.97
N HIS A 99 -2.66 5.19 5.46
CA HIS A 99 -1.69 4.09 5.45
C HIS A 99 -0.69 4.22 6.61
N SER A 100 -0.40 3.09 7.26
CA SER A 100 0.63 2.93 8.28
C SER A 100 1.74 2.06 7.73
N VAL A 101 2.88 2.68 7.37
CA VAL A 101 4.02 1.95 6.80
C VAL A 101 4.88 1.38 7.91
N VAL A 102 5.11 0.07 7.85
CA VAL A 102 5.93 -0.68 8.81
C VAL A 102 7.14 -1.25 8.08
N PHE A 103 8.32 -1.02 8.62
CA PHE A 103 9.55 -1.53 8.04
C PHE A 103 9.55 -3.07 7.99
N GLY A 104 9.82 -3.65 6.80
CA GLY A 104 9.79 -5.10 6.55
C GLY A 104 10.79 -5.95 7.36
N GLY A 105 11.66 -5.31 8.13
CA GLY A 105 12.60 -5.99 9.04
C GLY A 105 12.10 -6.08 10.48
N PHE A 106 10.90 -5.58 10.80
CA PHE A 106 10.35 -5.69 12.15
C PHE A 106 9.83 -7.08 12.46
N SER A 107 9.87 -7.44 13.77
CA SER A 107 9.36 -8.71 14.26
C SER A 107 7.82 -8.78 14.18
N PRO A 108 7.24 -9.99 14.23
CA PRO A 108 5.79 -10.15 14.32
C PRO A 108 5.14 -9.37 15.46
N ASP A 109 5.77 -9.34 16.64
CA ASP A 109 5.22 -8.62 17.80
C ASP A 109 5.22 -7.10 17.57
N ALA A 110 6.29 -6.55 16.96
CA ALA A 110 6.35 -5.14 16.60
C ALA A 110 5.31 -4.77 15.53
N LEU A 111 5.06 -5.66 14.57
CA LEU A 111 4.00 -5.51 13.57
C LEU A 111 2.62 -5.55 14.23
N ALA A 112 2.37 -6.52 15.10
CA ALA A 112 1.10 -6.62 15.82
C ALA A 112 0.80 -5.36 16.65
N GLY A 113 1.80 -4.87 17.39
CA GLY A 113 1.66 -3.64 18.17
C GLY A 113 1.25 -2.43 17.31
N ARG A 114 1.79 -2.30 16.10
CA ARG A 114 1.44 -1.20 15.18
C ARG A 114 0.06 -1.37 14.56
N ILE A 115 -0.34 -2.60 14.23
CA ILE A 115 -1.69 -2.90 13.74
C ILE A 115 -2.73 -2.53 14.80
N LEU A 116 -2.50 -2.92 16.06
CA LEU A 116 -3.38 -2.62 17.18
C LEU A 116 -3.44 -1.13 17.49
N ASP A 117 -2.29 -0.45 17.53
CA ASP A 117 -2.19 0.98 17.85
C ASP A 117 -2.97 1.85 16.84
N CYS A 118 -2.88 1.54 15.54
CA CYS A 118 -3.62 2.26 14.51
C CYS A 118 -4.99 1.65 14.19
N GLU A 119 -5.41 0.59 14.87
CA GLU A 119 -6.66 -0.13 14.61
C GLU A 119 -6.82 -0.51 13.13
N SER A 120 -5.77 -1.05 12.54
CA SER A 120 -5.75 -1.40 11.12
C SER A 120 -6.62 -2.63 10.85
N THR A 121 -7.48 -2.53 9.83
CA THR A 121 -8.39 -3.63 9.42
C THR A 121 -7.81 -4.50 8.32
N MET A 122 -6.72 -4.05 7.69
CA MET A 122 -6.10 -4.71 6.54
C MET A 122 -4.58 -4.56 6.59
N VAL A 123 -3.86 -5.62 6.17
CA VAL A 123 -2.41 -5.59 5.94
C VAL A 123 -2.11 -5.83 4.46
N ILE A 124 -1.20 -5.03 3.90
CA ILE A 124 -0.59 -5.28 2.59
C ILE A 124 0.84 -5.74 2.84
N THR A 125 1.21 -6.90 2.32
CA THR A 125 2.52 -7.51 2.53
C THR A 125 3.04 -8.18 1.26
N ALA A 126 4.19 -8.85 1.33
CA ALA A 126 4.70 -9.72 0.28
C ALA A 126 4.88 -11.15 0.82
N ASP A 127 5.01 -12.12 -0.07
CA ASP A 127 5.41 -13.48 0.30
C ASP A 127 6.70 -13.43 1.12
N GLU A 128 7.73 -12.85 0.54
CA GLU A 128 9.03 -12.62 1.16
C GLU A 128 9.63 -11.27 0.72
N GLY A 129 10.56 -10.77 1.50
CA GLY A 129 11.48 -9.71 1.09
C GLY A 129 12.87 -10.26 0.84
N VAL A 130 13.67 -9.56 0.01
CA VAL A 130 15.09 -9.84 -0.16
C VAL A 130 15.88 -8.67 0.41
N ARG A 131 16.89 -8.97 1.23
CA ARG A 131 17.77 -7.96 1.80
C ARG A 131 19.17 -8.52 2.01
N GLY A 132 20.15 -7.96 1.31
CA GLY A 132 21.53 -8.41 1.38
C GLY A 132 21.67 -9.89 1.02
N GLY A 133 20.95 -10.34 0.01
CA GLY A 133 20.94 -11.74 -0.45
C GLY A 133 20.20 -12.73 0.48
N LYS A 134 19.52 -12.23 1.53
CA LYS A 134 18.76 -13.07 2.48
C LYS A 134 17.27 -12.86 2.28
N SER A 135 16.50 -13.96 2.32
CA SER A 135 15.04 -13.91 2.35
C SER A 135 14.52 -13.52 3.74
N VAL A 136 13.51 -12.65 3.78
CA VAL A 136 12.76 -12.27 4.98
C VAL A 136 11.33 -12.76 4.81
N PRO A 137 10.81 -13.64 5.67
CA PRO A 137 9.51 -14.29 5.49
C PRO A 137 8.37 -13.36 5.92
N LEU A 138 8.03 -12.35 5.11
CA LEU A 138 7.09 -11.29 5.46
C LEU A 138 5.68 -11.81 5.68
N LYS A 139 5.19 -12.72 4.83
CA LYS A 139 3.87 -13.33 5.00
C LYS A 139 3.79 -14.15 6.28
N GLN A 140 4.81 -14.94 6.59
CA GLN A 140 4.87 -15.71 7.84
C GLN A 140 4.86 -14.79 9.07
N ASN A 141 5.63 -13.70 9.03
CA ASN A 141 5.64 -12.70 10.10
C ASN A 141 4.26 -12.03 10.25
N THR A 142 3.59 -11.74 9.13
CA THR A 142 2.23 -11.20 9.11
C THR A 142 1.25 -12.19 9.76
N ASP A 143 1.31 -13.47 9.40
CA ASP A 143 0.44 -14.50 9.99
C ASP A 143 0.63 -14.65 11.49
N MET A 144 1.86 -14.53 11.96
CA MET A 144 2.16 -14.55 13.40
C MET A 144 1.58 -13.31 14.11
N ALA A 145 1.74 -12.12 13.52
CA ALA A 145 1.20 -10.88 14.07
C ALA A 145 -0.32 -10.88 14.13
N LEU A 146 -0.98 -11.36 13.08
CA LEU A 146 -2.45 -11.36 12.96
C LEU A 146 -3.15 -12.30 13.96
N LYS A 147 -2.43 -13.25 14.58
CA LYS A 147 -2.99 -14.05 15.69
C LYS A 147 -3.42 -13.18 16.89
N ASN A 148 -2.78 -12.02 17.04
CA ASN A 148 -3.05 -11.07 18.12
C ASN A 148 -3.90 -9.86 17.65
N CYS A 149 -4.32 -9.82 16.39
CA CYS A 149 -5.02 -8.68 15.78
C CYS A 149 -6.36 -9.13 15.17
N PRO A 150 -7.38 -9.45 15.98
CA PRO A 150 -8.62 -10.08 15.51
C PRO A 150 -9.42 -9.18 14.53
N ASP A 151 -9.29 -7.86 14.63
CA ASP A 151 -10.00 -6.91 13.79
C ASP A 151 -9.34 -6.70 12.41
N CYS A 152 -8.09 -7.15 12.25
CA CYS A 152 -7.39 -7.13 10.98
C CYS A 152 -7.72 -8.39 10.17
N THR A 153 -8.78 -8.32 9.38
CA THR A 153 -9.42 -9.49 8.75
C THR A 153 -9.02 -9.73 7.31
N LYS A 154 -8.19 -8.86 6.71
CA LYS A 154 -7.74 -8.97 5.32
C LYS A 154 -6.23 -8.82 5.20
N SER A 155 -5.64 -9.64 4.31
CA SER A 155 -4.23 -9.58 3.96
C SER A 155 -4.09 -9.65 2.44
N ILE A 156 -3.46 -8.62 1.83
CA ILE A 156 -3.17 -8.61 0.39
C ILE A 156 -1.68 -8.88 0.22
N ILE A 157 -1.34 -9.90 -0.57
CA ILE A 157 0.01 -10.45 -0.66
C ILE A 157 0.59 -10.26 -2.05
N VAL A 158 1.71 -9.57 -2.16
CA VAL A 158 2.51 -9.47 -3.38
C VAL A 158 3.41 -10.70 -3.50
N ARG A 159 3.41 -11.34 -4.65
CA ARG A 159 4.37 -12.41 -4.95
C ARG A 159 5.67 -11.79 -5.44
N ARG A 160 6.66 -11.67 -4.54
CA ARG A 160 7.96 -11.06 -4.84
C ARG A 160 9.01 -12.10 -5.21
N THR A 161 9.10 -13.20 -4.47
CA THR A 161 10.09 -14.26 -4.68
C THR A 161 9.49 -15.52 -5.27
N GLY A 162 8.18 -15.72 -5.11
CA GLY A 162 7.48 -16.95 -5.44
C GLY A 162 7.66 -18.04 -4.38
N GLY A 163 8.12 -17.67 -3.19
CA GLY A 163 8.22 -18.56 -2.05
C GLY A 163 6.88 -19.18 -1.66
N THR A 164 6.93 -20.37 -1.08
CA THR A 164 5.74 -21.03 -0.54
C THR A 164 5.28 -20.31 0.72
N VAL A 165 3.99 -19.97 0.78
CA VAL A 165 3.38 -19.33 1.94
C VAL A 165 2.17 -20.11 2.41
N ASP A 166 1.91 -20.10 3.71
CA ASP A 166 0.65 -20.57 4.26
C ASP A 166 -0.49 -19.64 3.79
N TRP A 167 -1.65 -20.24 3.49
CA TRP A 167 -2.80 -19.51 2.97
C TRP A 167 -4.00 -19.66 3.87
N VAL A 168 -4.64 -18.53 4.19
CA VAL A 168 -5.87 -18.50 4.98
C VAL A 168 -7.01 -18.05 4.09
N GLU A 169 -7.89 -19.00 3.74
CA GLU A 169 -9.05 -18.74 2.89
C GLU A 169 -9.97 -17.68 3.49
N GLY A 170 -10.48 -16.79 2.64
CA GLY A 170 -11.34 -15.68 3.05
C GLY A 170 -10.62 -14.46 3.65
N ARG A 171 -9.37 -14.63 4.12
CA ARG A 171 -8.51 -13.54 4.61
C ARG A 171 -7.52 -13.08 3.55
N ASP A 172 -6.81 -14.03 2.93
CA ASP A 172 -5.66 -13.77 2.07
C ASP A 172 -6.09 -13.58 0.61
N VAL A 173 -5.47 -12.60 -0.05
CA VAL A 173 -5.75 -12.23 -1.44
C VAL A 173 -4.42 -12.02 -2.18
N TRP A 174 -4.22 -12.68 -3.32
CA TRP A 174 -3.07 -12.40 -4.16
C TRP A 174 -3.22 -11.06 -4.87
N TYR A 175 -2.25 -10.16 -4.66
CA TYR A 175 -2.20 -8.84 -5.27
C TYR A 175 -2.36 -8.89 -6.79
N HIS A 176 -1.54 -9.69 -7.46
CA HIS A 176 -1.49 -9.76 -8.92
C HIS A 176 -2.77 -10.34 -9.55
N GLU A 177 -3.45 -11.27 -8.88
CA GLU A 177 -4.73 -11.82 -9.34
C GLU A 177 -5.84 -10.79 -9.20
N ALA A 178 -5.91 -10.12 -8.06
CA ALA A 178 -6.86 -9.04 -7.82
C ALA A 178 -6.65 -7.86 -8.78
N MET A 179 -5.38 -7.49 -9.04
CA MET A 179 -5.02 -6.44 -10.00
C MET A 179 -5.43 -6.76 -11.44
N ALA A 180 -5.31 -8.04 -11.85
CA ALA A 180 -5.69 -8.47 -13.20
C ALA A 180 -7.20 -8.31 -13.47
N ALA A 181 -8.03 -8.42 -12.43
CA ALA A 181 -9.48 -8.28 -12.52
C ALA A 181 -9.98 -6.85 -12.28
N ALA A 182 -9.11 -5.94 -11.80
CA ALA A 182 -9.51 -4.60 -11.38
C ALA A 182 -9.54 -3.60 -12.54
N SER A 183 -10.52 -2.69 -12.52
CA SER A 183 -10.59 -1.55 -13.42
C SER A 183 -9.47 -0.55 -13.14
N ALA A 184 -8.93 0.06 -14.19
CA ALA A 184 -7.99 1.20 -14.09
C ALA A 184 -8.72 2.55 -13.94
N ASP A 185 -10.05 2.56 -13.89
CA ASP A 185 -10.84 3.76 -13.60
C ASP A 185 -11.21 3.80 -12.12
N CYS A 186 -10.66 4.77 -11.42
CA CYS A 186 -10.91 5.02 -9.99
C CYS A 186 -10.75 6.51 -9.71
N PRO A 187 -11.81 7.30 -9.74
CA PRO A 187 -11.76 8.70 -9.33
C PRO A 187 -11.17 8.88 -7.93
N ALA A 188 -10.36 9.91 -7.75
CA ALA A 188 -9.77 10.21 -6.46
C ALA A 188 -10.83 10.75 -5.50
N GLU A 189 -10.79 10.29 -4.24
CA GLU A 189 -11.68 10.76 -3.19
C GLU A 189 -11.33 12.22 -2.82
N GLU A 190 -12.35 13.05 -2.64
CA GLU A 190 -12.15 14.43 -2.19
C GLU A 190 -11.79 14.45 -0.70
N MET A 191 -10.67 15.11 -0.37
CA MET A 191 -10.13 15.19 0.99
C MET A 191 -9.95 16.64 1.44
N ASN A 192 -10.34 16.91 2.69
CA ASN A 192 -10.17 18.23 3.35
C ASN A 192 -8.81 18.34 4.02
#